data_140dc089884ef82a1dca79bf36031431
#
_entry.id   140dc089884ef82a1dca79bf36031431
#
_cell.length_a   1.000
_cell.length_b   1.000
_cell.length_c   1.000
_cell.angle_alpha   90.00
_cell.angle_beta   90.00
_cell.angle_gamma   90.00
#
_symmetry.space_group_name_H-M   'P 1'
#
loop_
_entity.id
_entity.type
_entity.pdbx_description
1 polymer ?
#
loop_
_entity_poly.entity_id
_entity_poly.type
_entity_poly.pdbx_seq_one_letter_code
_entity_poly.pdbx_strand_id
1 'polypeptide(L)'
;MAAVPDIVPISDLRQNAAGVVKRAAATQEPVFITQRGRPTAVMVSTQRYARTQHELEMLRLIARGEAEIEAGVGYDLDAVLAEADELLGRP
;
A
#
# COMPACT_ATOMS: atom_id res chain seq x y z
N MET A 1 12.76 -11.19 8.35
CA MET A 1 12.62 -10.65 9.72
C MET A 1 11.64 -9.48 9.69
N ALA A 2 10.66 -9.53 10.55
CA ALA A 2 9.69 -8.45 10.61
C ALA A 2 10.34 -7.20 11.20
N ALA A 3 10.21 -6.08 10.53
CA ALA A 3 10.68 -4.81 11.07
C ALA A 3 9.81 -4.41 12.26
N VAL A 4 10.43 -3.80 13.27
CA VAL A 4 9.68 -3.23 14.39
C VAL A 4 8.84 -2.07 13.85
N PRO A 5 7.53 -2.03 14.12
CA PRO A 5 6.71 -0.91 13.66
C PRO A 5 7.22 0.41 14.23
N ASP A 6 7.23 1.44 13.39
CA ASP A 6 7.58 2.78 13.82
C ASP A 6 6.33 3.42 14.40
N ILE A 7 6.39 3.76 15.67
CA ILE A 7 5.25 4.27 16.43
C ILE A 7 5.61 5.64 16.97
N VAL A 8 4.77 6.63 16.67
CA VAL A 8 4.98 8.02 17.06
C VAL A 8 3.73 8.53 17.76
N PRO A 9 3.83 9.00 19.02
CA PRO A 9 2.70 9.64 19.68
C PRO A 9 2.28 10.93 18.96
N ILE A 10 1.01 11.25 19.01
CA ILE A 10 0.50 12.46 18.35
C ILE A 10 1.20 13.74 18.84
N SER A 11 1.61 13.78 20.09
CA SER A 11 2.33 14.92 20.63
C SER A 11 3.67 15.13 19.95
N ASP A 12 4.39 14.06 19.64
CA ASP A 12 5.66 14.12 18.92
C ASP A 12 5.44 14.58 17.48
N LEU A 13 4.37 14.12 16.85
CA LEU A 13 4.02 14.55 15.51
C LEU A 13 3.74 16.07 15.48
N ARG A 14 3.02 16.58 16.47
CA ARG A 14 2.76 18.03 16.55
C ARG A 14 4.03 18.86 16.72
N GLN A 15 5.00 18.34 17.48
CA GLN A 15 6.24 19.04 17.73
C GLN A 15 7.20 19.01 16.54
N ASN A 16 7.16 17.92 15.77
CA ASN A 16 8.13 17.72 14.69
C ASN A 16 7.48 17.01 13.50
N ALA A 17 6.42 17.60 12.97
CA ALA A 17 5.69 17.04 11.83
C ALA A 17 6.62 16.85 10.63
N ALA A 18 7.45 17.83 10.32
CA ALA A 18 8.37 17.76 9.18
C ALA A 18 9.35 16.62 9.31
N GLY A 19 9.88 16.35 10.52
CA GLY A 19 10.81 15.26 10.76
C GLY A 19 10.14 13.89 10.59
N VAL A 20 8.90 13.76 11.03
CA VAL A 20 8.14 12.51 10.88
C VAL A 20 7.82 12.24 9.42
N VAL A 21 7.40 13.27 8.67
CA VAL A 21 7.15 13.16 7.23
C VAL A 21 8.42 12.74 6.49
N LYS A 22 9.53 13.36 6.82
CA LYS A 22 10.83 13.06 6.20
C LYS A 22 11.24 11.62 6.48
N ARG A 23 11.03 11.14 7.70
CA ARG A 23 11.32 9.75 8.07
C ARG A 23 10.47 8.76 7.29
N ALA A 24 9.17 9.02 7.19
CA ALA A 24 8.26 8.18 6.41
C ALA A 24 8.68 8.13 4.92
N ALA A 25 9.06 9.27 4.37
CA ALA A 25 9.51 9.34 2.98
C ALA A 25 10.84 8.61 2.75
N ALA A 26 11.76 8.72 3.71
CA ALA A 26 13.09 8.10 3.58
C ALA A 26 13.03 6.58 3.70
N THR A 27 12.27 6.06 4.66
CA THR A 27 12.19 4.62 4.92
C THR A 27 11.17 3.91 4.06
N GLN A 28 10.16 4.64 3.59
CA GLN A 28 8.99 4.10 2.89
C GLN A 28 8.24 3.06 3.72
N GLU A 29 8.44 3.07 5.04
CA GLU A 29 7.72 2.21 5.96
C GLU A 29 6.62 2.98 6.65
N PRO A 30 5.51 2.32 7.03
CA PRO A 30 4.42 2.99 7.73
C PRO A 30 4.87 3.52 9.08
N VAL A 31 4.41 4.71 9.44
CA VAL A 31 4.58 5.28 10.76
C VAL A 31 3.21 5.33 11.43
N PHE A 32 3.07 4.60 12.52
CA PHE A 32 1.80 4.55 13.24
C PHE A 32 1.72 5.70 14.22
N ILE A 33 0.67 6.50 14.09
CA ILE A 33 0.43 7.65 14.97
C ILE A 33 -0.52 7.21 16.06
N THR A 34 -0.09 7.36 17.31
CA THR A 34 -0.89 6.95 18.46
C THR A 34 -1.49 8.16 19.17
N GLN A 35 -2.65 7.94 19.75
CA GLN A 35 -3.31 8.90 20.61
C GLN A 35 -3.83 8.13 21.81
N ARG A 36 -3.47 8.57 23.01
CA ARG A 36 -3.83 7.89 24.26
C ARG A 36 -3.43 6.42 24.26
N GLY A 37 -2.24 6.14 23.72
CA GLY A 37 -1.69 4.78 23.66
C GLY A 37 -2.30 3.88 22.60
N ARG A 38 -3.18 4.40 21.75
CA ARG A 38 -3.84 3.61 20.69
C ARG A 38 -3.48 4.12 19.32
N PRO A 39 -3.17 3.23 18.37
CA PRO A 39 -2.97 3.65 16.98
C PRO A 39 -4.26 4.23 16.42
N THR A 40 -4.21 5.46 15.92
CA THR A 40 -5.36 6.14 15.36
C THR A 40 -5.19 6.52 13.90
N ALA A 41 -3.94 6.54 13.42
CA ALA A 41 -3.64 6.91 12.05
C ALA A 41 -2.34 6.27 11.63
N VAL A 42 -2.13 6.19 10.32
CA VAL A 42 -0.89 5.72 9.74
C VAL A 42 -0.41 6.76 8.75
N MET A 43 0.87 7.13 8.84
CA MET A 43 1.50 8.00 7.86
C MET A 43 2.38 7.14 6.95
N VAL A 44 2.18 7.26 5.66
CA VAL A 44 3.01 6.58 4.66
C VAL A 44 3.43 7.56 3.59
N SER A 45 4.57 7.30 2.96
CA SER A 45 4.99 8.10 1.81
C SER A 45 4.01 7.91 0.66
N THR A 46 3.93 8.90 -0.23
CA THR A 46 3.08 8.79 -1.42
C THR A 46 3.54 7.64 -2.31
N GLN A 47 4.84 7.38 -2.37
CA GLN A 47 5.38 6.27 -3.14
C GLN A 47 4.96 4.92 -2.56
N ARG A 48 5.03 4.76 -1.24
CA ARG A 48 4.59 3.54 -0.58
C ARG A 48 3.10 3.33 -0.75
N TYR A 49 2.32 4.39 -0.60
CA TYR A 49 0.87 4.32 -0.78
C TYR A 49 0.51 3.87 -2.19
N ALA A 50 1.11 4.48 -3.21
CA ALA A 50 0.88 4.12 -4.60
C ALA A 50 1.24 2.66 -4.88
N ARG A 51 2.40 2.22 -4.38
CA ARG A 51 2.84 0.83 -4.54
C ARG A 51 1.86 -0.15 -3.90
N THR A 52 1.40 0.14 -2.70
CA THR A 52 0.43 -0.70 -2.00
C THR A 52 -0.88 -0.78 -2.77
N GLN A 53 -1.36 0.33 -3.32
CA GLN A 53 -2.57 0.34 -4.13
C GLN A 53 -2.41 -0.50 -5.40
N HIS A 54 -1.26 -0.43 -6.06
CA HIS A 54 -0.97 -1.25 -7.23
C HIS A 54 -0.95 -2.74 -6.88
N GLU A 55 -0.34 -3.10 -5.78
CA GLU A 55 -0.30 -4.48 -5.30
C GLU A 55 -1.71 -5.02 -5.04
N LEU A 56 -2.57 -4.22 -4.42
CA LEU A 56 -3.97 -4.59 -4.19
C LEU A 56 -4.74 -4.79 -5.50
N GLU A 57 -4.55 -3.90 -6.47
CA GLU A 57 -5.18 -4.03 -7.77
C GLU A 57 -4.74 -5.28 -8.51
N MET A 58 -3.44 -5.59 -8.45
CA MET A 58 -2.90 -6.82 -9.04
C MET A 58 -3.49 -8.07 -8.39
N LEU A 59 -3.59 -8.08 -7.07
CA LEU A 59 -4.18 -9.20 -6.34
C LEU A 59 -5.65 -9.40 -6.69
N ARG A 60 -6.39 -8.32 -6.82
CA ARG A 60 -7.81 -8.38 -7.24
C ARG A 60 -7.94 -8.93 -8.65
N LEU A 61 -7.06 -8.52 -9.54
CA LEU A 61 -7.06 -8.99 -10.93
C LEU A 61 -6.77 -10.50 -10.99
N ILE A 62 -5.78 -10.96 -10.24
CA ILE A 62 -5.42 -12.37 -10.17
C ILE A 62 -6.57 -13.19 -9.58
N ALA A 63 -7.16 -12.72 -8.49
CA ALA A 63 -8.29 -13.40 -7.85
C ALA A 63 -9.49 -13.51 -8.79
N ARG A 64 -9.79 -12.45 -9.54
CA ARG A 64 -10.86 -12.46 -10.53
C ARG A 64 -10.56 -13.46 -11.65
N GLY A 65 -9.30 -13.50 -12.13
CA GLY A 65 -8.88 -14.44 -13.15
C GLY A 65 -9.04 -15.89 -12.72
N GLU A 66 -8.62 -16.21 -11.51
CA GLU A 66 -8.78 -17.56 -10.95
C GLU A 66 -10.25 -17.95 -10.82
N ALA A 67 -11.09 -17.04 -10.35
CA ALA A 67 -12.52 -17.29 -10.21
C ALA A 67 -13.20 -17.56 -11.56
N GLU A 68 -12.82 -16.81 -12.58
CA GLU A 68 -13.37 -17.00 -13.92
C GLU A 68 -12.94 -18.34 -14.53
N ILE A 69 -11.70 -18.75 -14.32
CA ILE A 69 -11.20 -20.06 -14.76
C ILE A 69 -11.95 -21.18 -14.06
N GLU A 70 -12.13 -21.10 -12.75
CA GLU A 70 -12.86 -22.10 -11.96
C GLU A 70 -14.33 -22.18 -12.38
N ALA A 71 -14.93 -21.07 -12.75
CA ALA A 71 -16.31 -21.03 -13.22
C ALA A 71 -16.48 -21.54 -14.65
N GLY A 72 -15.39 -21.87 -15.34
CA GLY A 72 -15.45 -22.34 -16.73
C GLY A 72 -15.68 -21.22 -17.73
N VAL A 73 -15.47 -19.99 -17.33
CA VAL A 73 -15.61 -18.84 -18.22
C VAL A 73 -14.35 -18.73 -19.08
N GLY A 74 -14.52 -18.55 -20.38
CA GLY A 74 -13.40 -18.30 -21.27
C GLY A 74 -12.66 -17.03 -20.85
N TYR A 75 -11.33 -17.13 -20.79
CA TYR A 75 -10.51 -16.02 -20.30
C TYR A 75 -9.46 -15.67 -21.34
N ASP A 76 -9.43 -14.41 -21.75
CA ASP A 76 -8.45 -13.93 -22.70
C ASP A 76 -7.19 -13.47 -21.94
N LEU A 77 -6.14 -14.27 -22.05
CA LEU A 77 -4.88 -13.98 -21.37
C LEU A 77 -4.26 -12.67 -21.85
N ASP A 78 -4.39 -12.36 -23.15
CA ASP A 78 -3.85 -11.11 -23.70
C ASP A 78 -4.56 -9.90 -23.08
N ALA A 79 -5.87 -9.99 -22.89
CA ALA A 79 -6.64 -8.92 -22.24
C ALA A 79 -6.21 -8.75 -20.78
N VAL A 80 -5.97 -9.84 -20.07
CA VAL A 80 -5.47 -9.81 -18.69
C VAL A 80 -4.11 -9.15 -18.60
N LEU A 81 -3.21 -9.56 -19.50
CA LEU A 81 -1.85 -8.99 -19.53
C LEU A 81 -1.86 -7.51 -19.89
N ALA A 82 -2.71 -7.11 -20.81
CA ALA A 82 -2.86 -5.70 -21.18
C ALA A 82 -3.39 -4.87 -20.01
N GLU A 83 -4.35 -5.39 -19.27
CA GLU A 83 -4.90 -4.72 -18.10
C GLU A 83 -3.84 -4.59 -16.99
N ALA A 84 -3.06 -5.65 -16.76
CA ALA A 84 -1.96 -5.63 -15.79
C ALA A 84 -0.88 -4.63 -16.19
N ASP A 85 -0.52 -4.58 -17.47
CA ASP A 85 0.46 -3.61 -17.97
C ASP A 85 -0.03 -2.17 -17.78
N GLU A 86 -1.30 -1.92 -18.02
CA GLU A 86 -1.89 -0.60 -17.79
C GLU A 86 -1.76 -0.19 -16.32
N LEU A 87 -2.05 -1.09 -15.40
CA LEU A 87 -1.94 -0.82 -13.96
C LEU A 87 -0.49 -0.57 -13.54
N LEU A 88 0.44 -1.38 -14.05
CA LEU A 88 1.86 -1.29 -13.70
C LEU A 88 2.55 -0.12 -14.39
N GLY A 89 2.07 0.27 -15.56
CA GLY A 89 2.65 1.35 -16.32
C GLY A 89 2.25 2.76 -15.86
N ARG A 90 1.33 2.87 -14.92
CA ARG A 90 0.91 4.17 -14.40
C ARG A 90 1.94 4.74 -13.45
N PRO A 91 2.28 6.02 -13.59
CA PRO A 91 3.19 6.68 -12.65
C PRO A 91 2.60 6.82 -11.25
#